data_e35e11ca43dc276666a81fa6ad91ff06
#
_entry.id   e35e11ca43dc276666a81fa6ad91ff06
#
_cell.length_a   1.000
_cell.length_b   1.000
_cell.length_c   1.000
_cell.angle_alpha   90.00
_cell.angle_beta   90.00
_cell.angle_gamma   90.00
#
_symmetry.space_group_name_H-M   'P 1'
#
loop_
_entity.id
_entity.type
_entity.pdbx_description
1 polymer ?
#
loop_
_entity_poly.entity_id
_entity_poly.type
_entity_poly.pdbx_seq_one_letter_code
_entity_poly.pdbx_strand_id
1 'polypeptide(L)'
;MNTVRRAENKYIESIMNLLVQVDMVHHNGRPDIFKGPATKYTSKQLAEVLQDENTPVFVCVDEEDRVLGHAFCILQQHTDDNVLTDIRTLYIDDICVDEKHRGAHVGSALYETVIGYARETGCYNVTLNVWSCNPGAMKFYEKCGLIPQKIGMEKIL
;
A
#
# COMPACT_ATOMS: atom_id res chain seq x y z
N MET A 1 3.97 16.13 15.81
CA MET A 1 4.22 16.06 14.34
C MET A 1 4.36 14.61 13.91
N ASN A 2 3.72 14.23 12.81
CA ASN A 2 3.76 12.85 12.33
C ASN A 2 5.05 12.58 11.54
N THR A 3 5.60 11.39 11.69
CA THR A 3 6.84 10.97 11.02
C THR A 3 6.60 9.69 10.24
N VAL A 4 7.11 9.64 9.00
CA VAL A 4 7.10 8.39 8.21
C VAL A 4 8.48 7.76 8.27
N ARG A 5 8.50 6.46 8.55
CA ARG A 5 9.75 5.68 8.65
C ARG A 5 9.54 4.26 8.14
N ARG A 6 10.65 3.56 7.94
CA ARG A 6 10.61 2.13 7.60
C ARG A 6 9.97 1.36 8.77
N ALA A 7 9.08 0.42 8.45
CA ALA A 7 8.41 -0.39 9.45
C ALA A 7 9.38 -1.38 10.11
N GLU A 8 9.25 -1.54 11.41
CA GLU A 8 10.02 -2.47 12.24
C GLU A 8 9.09 -3.48 12.91
N ASN A 9 9.63 -4.56 13.43
CA ASN A 9 8.85 -5.63 14.08
C ASN A 9 7.95 -5.13 15.22
N LYS A 10 8.36 -4.07 15.92
CA LYS A 10 7.56 -3.48 17.01
C LYS A 10 6.19 -2.96 16.54
N TYR A 11 6.02 -2.71 15.23
CA TYR A 11 4.76 -2.22 14.67
C TYR A 11 3.84 -3.30 14.12
N ILE A 12 4.23 -4.58 14.19
CA ILE A 12 3.47 -5.68 13.58
C ILE A 12 2.03 -5.71 14.06
N GLU A 13 1.79 -5.63 15.36
CA GLU A 13 0.44 -5.66 15.93
C GLU A 13 -0.43 -4.51 15.39
N SER A 14 0.12 -3.30 15.37
CA SER A 14 -0.60 -2.12 14.85
C SER A 14 -0.89 -2.24 13.37
N ILE A 15 0.06 -2.75 12.59
CA ILE A 15 -0.13 -2.99 11.15
C ILE A 15 -1.20 -4.06 10.92
N MET A 16 -1.21 -5.15 11.69
CA MET A 16 -2.23 -6.19 11.59
C MET A 16 -3.64 -5.63 11.81
N ASN A 17 -3.82 -4.71 12.76
CA ASN A 17 -5.09 -4.04 12.98
C ASN A 17 -5.53 -3.20 11.78
N LEU A 18 -4.59 -2.50 11.13
CA LEU A 18 -4.87 -1.73 9.92
C LEU A 18 -5.20 -2.63 8.72
N LEU A 19 -4.58 -3.81 8.63
CA LEU A 19 -4.88 -4.79 7.58
C LEU A 19 -6.32 -5.28 7.66
N VAL A 20 -6.88 -5.44 8.87
CA VAL A 20 -8.31 -5.75 9.05
C VAL A 20 -9.17 -4.60 8.52
N GLN A 21 -8.82 -3.35 8.81
CA GLN A 21 -9.59 -2.19 8.35
C GLN A 21 -9.66 -2.13 6.81
N VAL A 22 -8.52 -2.30 6.13
CA VAL A 22 -8.49 -2.25 4.65
C VAL A 22 -9.21 -3.43 4.04
N ASP A 23 -9.10 -4.63 4.64
CA ASP A 23 -9.85 -5.79 4.19
C ASP A 23 -11.36 -5.55 4.25
N MET A 24 -11.84 -4.95 5.34
CA MET A 24 -13.27 -4.65 5.50
C MET A 24 -13.79 -3.66 4.48
N VAL A 25 -12.98 -2.69 4.04
CA VAL A 25 -13.36 -1.81 2.93
C VAL A 25 -13.59 -2.61 1.65
N HIS A 26 -12.71 -3.54 1.33
CA HIS A 26 -12.84 -4.40 0.16
C HIS A 26 -13.98 -5.41 0.31
N HIS A 27 -14.10 -6.05 1.48
CA HIS A 27 -15.19 -6.98 1.78
C HIS A 27 -16.56 -6.31 1.65
N ASN A 28 -16.72 -5.10 2.19
CA ASN A 28 -18.00 -4.38 2.11
C ASN A 28 -18.34 -3.99 0.67
N GLY A 29 -17.35 -3.71 -0.17
CA GLY A 29 -17.54 -3.39 -1.58
C GLY A 29 -17.76 -4.61 -2.47
N ARG A 30 -17.03 -5.70 -2.19
CA ARG A 30 -17.05 -6.94 -2.99
C ARG A 30 -16.99 -8.18 -2.06
N PRO A 31 -18.08 -8.46 -1.34
CA PRO A 31 -18.11 -9.61 -0.42
C PRO A 31 -18.04 -10.97 -1.15
N ASP A 32 -18.32 -10.98 -2.44
CA ASP A 32 -18.17 -12.14 -3.31
C ASP A 32 -16.71 -12.49 -3.61
N ILE A 33 -15.79 -11.53 -3.48
CA ILE A 33 -14.35 -11.70 -3.73
C ILE A 33 -13.56 -11.76 -2.42
N PHE A 34 -13.85 -10.87 -1.49
CA PHE A 34 -13.08 -10.72 -0.24
C PHE A 34 -13.79 -11.35 0.95
N LYS A 35 -13.07 -12.20 1.67
CA LYS A 35 -13.48 -12.65 3.00
C LYS A 35 -13.43 -11.47 3.98
N GLY A 36 -14.24 -11.49 5.02
CA GLY A 36 -14.20 -10.47 6.05
C GLY A 36 -14.85 -10.91 7.36
N PRO A 37 -14.25 -10.54 8.51
CA PRO A 37 -12.94 -9.89 8.62
C PRO A 37 -11.77 -10.84 8.31
N ALA A 38 -10.71 -10.31 7.73
CA ALA A 38 -9.51 -11.07 7.39
C ALA A 38 -8.27 -10.16 7.37
N THR A 39 -7.09 -10.77 7.33
CA THR A 39 -5.82 -10.09 7.12
C THR A 39 -5.07 -10.75 5.97
N LYS A 40 -4.38 -9.96 5.17
CA LYS A 40 -3.56 -10.44 4.06
C LYS A 40 -2.42 -11.34 4.53
N TYR A 41 -1.88 -11.07 5.73
CA TYR A 41 -0.76 -11.79 6.31
C TYR A 41 -1.07 -12.25 7.72
N THR A 42 -0.45 -13.37 8.13
CA THR A 42 -0.27 -13.68 9.54
C THR A 42 0.86 -12.80 10.11
N SER A 43 0.96 -12.69 11.44
CA SER A 43 2.06 -11.94 12.07
C SER A 43 3.44 -12.47 11.66
N LYS A 44 3.59 -13.79 11.51
CA LYS A 44 4.83 -14.43 11.05
C LYS A 44 5.15 -14.05 9.60
N GLN A 45 4.18 -14.11 8.71
CA GLN A 45 4.34 -13.69 7.31
C GLN A 45 4.70 -12.21 7.21
N LEU A 46 4.05 -11.35 8.01
CA LEU A 46 4.37 -9.93 8.04
C LEU A 46 5.81 -9.69 8.50
N ALA A 47 6.29 -10.40 9.52
CA ALA A 47 7.68 -10.31 9.96
C ALA A 47 8.65 -10.65 8.82
N GLU A 48 8.35 -11.66 8.00
CA GLU A 48 9.14 -12.01 6.81
C GLU A 48 9.11 -10.90 5.76
N VAL A 49 7.94 -10.30 5.50
CA VAL A 49 7.78 -9.16 4.58
C VAL A 49 8.66 -7.98 5.03
N LEU A 50 8.68 -7.67 6.32
CA LEU A 50 9.48 -6.56 6.86
C LEU A 50 10.99 -6.78 6.71
N GLN A 51 11.46 -8.02 6.59
CA GLN A 51 12.87 -8.35 6.38
C GLN A 51 13.30 -8.34 4.92
N ASP A 52 12.35 -8.39 3.98
CA ASP A 52 12.63 -8.47 2.56
C ASP A 52 12.86 -7.07 1.97
N GLU A 53 14.05 -6.84 1.41
CA GLU A 53 14.41 -5.56 0.76
C GLU A 53 13.57 -5.28 -0.50
N ASN A 54 12.95 -6.29 -1.11
CA ASN A 54 12.09 -6.12 -2.27
C ASN A 54 10.65 -5.77 -1.91
N THR A 55 10.29 -5.82 -0.63
CA THR A 55 8.95 -5.50 -0.12
C THR A 55 9.02 -4.41 0.95
N PRO A 56 9.45 -3.19 0.61
CA PRO A 56 9.58 -2.12 1.61
C PRO A 56 8.24 -1.72 2.18
N VAL A 57 8.16 -1.63 3.50
CA VAL A 57 6.97 -1.20 4.24
C VAL A 57 7.31 0.05 5.04
N PHE A 58 6.43 1.03 4.98
CA PHE A 58 6.56 2.28 5.73
C PHE A 58 5.37 2.45 6.67
N VAL A 59 5.63 3.07 7.81
CA VAL A 59 4.59 3.47 8.77
C VAL A 59 4.67 4.97 9.01
N CYS A 60 3.51 5.57 9.19
CA CYS A 60 3.38 6.92 9.70
C CYS A 60 3.04 6.84 11.19
N VAL A 61 3.86 7.46 12.03
CA VAL A 61 3.70 7.43 13.48
C VAL A 61 3.55 8.83 14.04
N ASP A 62 2.84 8.94 15.17
CA ASP A 62 2.74 10.18 15.92
C ASP A 62 3.92 10.38 16.90
N GLU A 63 3.84 11.41 17.73
CA GLU A 63 4.88 11.75 18.73
C GLU A 63 5.06 10.68 19.81
N GLU A 64 4.03 9.86 20.03
CA GLU A 64 4.06 8.74 20.99
C GLU A 64 4.41 7.40 20.34
N ASP A 65 4.91 7.43 19.10
CA ASP A 65 5.29 6.26 18.29
C ASP A 65 4.10 5.32 17.97
N ARG A 66 2.87 5.84 17.96
CA ARG A 66 1.68 5.08 17.58
C ARG A 66 1.50 5.12 16.07
N VAL A 67 1.20 3.98 15.46
CA VAL A 67 1.00 3.86 14.02
C VAL A 67 -0.35 4.45 13.63
N LEU A 68 -0.33 5.42 12.73
CA LEU A 68 -1.51 6.09 12.17
C LEU A 68 -1.86 5.56 10.77
N GLY A 69 -0.93 4.91 10.10
CA GLY A 69 -1.12 4.36 8.78
C GLY A 69 0.13 3.63 8.29
N HIS A 70 -0.02 2.88 7.21
CA HIS A 70 1.08 2.15 6.58
C HIS A 70 1.04 2.24 5.06
N ALA A 71 2.18 1.94 4.43
CA ALA A 71 2.29 1.71 2.99
C ALA A 71 3.09 0.44 2.75
N PHE A 72 2.52 -0.51 2.00
CA PHE A 72 3.19 -1.70 1.51
C PHE A 72 3.59 -1.51 0.06
N CYS A 73 4.84 -1.78 -0.25
CA CYS A 73 5.36 -1.65 -1.60
C CYS A 73 6.09 -2.92 -2.03
N ILE A 74 6.21 -3.11 -3.35
CA ILE A 74 6.94 -4.22 -3.95
C ILE A 74 7.79 -3.65 -5.08
N LEU A 75 9.10 -3.89 -5.02
CA LEU A 75 10.00 -3.59 -6.13
C LEU A 75 9.84 -4.66 -7.20
N GLN A 76 9.56 -4.22 -8.43
CA GLN A 76 9.35 -5.09 -9.59
C GLN A 76 10.32 -4.71 -10.70
N GLN A 77 10.93 -5.73 -11.31
CA GLN A 77 11.79 -5.56 -12.48
C GLN A 77 11.78 -6.86 -13.28
N HIS A 78 11.54 -6.75 -14.58
CA HIS A 78 11.54 -7.89 -15.51
C HIS A 78 12.85 -7.90 -16.29
N THR A 79 13.83 -8.65 -15.78
CA THR A 79 15.12 -8.86 -16.47
C THR A 79 14.99 -10.05 -17.42
N ASP A 80 15.57 -9.92 -18.62
CA ASP A 80 15.56 -10.97 -19.65
C ASP A 80 14.15 -11.45 -20.06
N ASP A 81 13.16 -10.56 -19.96
CA ASP A 81 11.79 -10.85 -20.38
C ASP A 81 11.65 -10.71 -21.90
N ASN A 82 10.88 -11.58 -22.53
CA ASN A 82 10.71 -11.57 -23.99
C ASN A 82 9.89 -10.39 -24.51
N VAL A 83 9.10 -9.75 -23.66
CA VAL A 83 8.15 -8.68 -24.04
C VAL A 83 8.37 -7.40 -23.25
N LEU A 84 8.64 -7.50 -21.97
CA LEU A 84 8.76 -6.35 -21.07
C LEU A 84 10.21 -5.86 -21.00
N THR A 85 10.38 -4.55 -20.96
CA THR A 85 11.68 -3.91 -20.69
C THR A 85 12.07 -4.11 -19.22
N ASP A 86 13.32 -3.83 -18.89
CA ASP A 86 13.87 -4.03 -17.56
C ASP A 86 13.72 -2.82 -16.63
N ILE A 87 12.73 -1.97 -16.89
CA ILE A 87 12.46 -0.83 -16.00
C ILE A 87 12.14 -1.31 -14.58
N ARG A 88 12.59 -0.54 -13.62
CA ARG A 88 12.23 -0.77 -12.21
C ARG A 88 10.93 -0.03 -11.90
N THR A 89 10.00 -0.75 -11.31
CA THR A 89 8.71 -0.22 -10.86
C THR A 89 8.59 -0.41 -9.36
N LEU A 90 8.16 0.61 -8.64
CA LEU A 90 7.71 0.45 -7.28
C LEU A 90 6.19 0.31 -7.31
N TYR A 91 5.71 -0.89 -7.00
CA TYR A 91 4.28 -1.17 -6.91
C TYR A 91 3.80 -0.88 -5.51
N ILE A 92 2.80 -0.01 -5.37
CA ILE A 92 2.12 0.23 -4.10
C ILE A 92 1.03 -0.83 -3.97
N ASP A 93 1.25 -1.78 -3.08
CA ASP A 93 0.30 -2.86 -2.83
C ASP A 93 -0.86 -2.37 -1.97
N ASP A 94 -0.57 -1.48 -1.01
CA ASP A 94 -1.57 -0.94 -0.10
C ASP A 94 -1.09 0.34 0.58
N ILE A 95 -1.96 1.34 0.69
CA ILE A 95 -1.82 2.46 1.63
C ILE A 95 -3.09 2.50 2.47
N CYS A 96 -2.94 2.33 3.76
CA CYS A 96 -4.04 2.36 4.71
C CYS A 96 -3.79 3.41 5.78
N VAL A 97 -4.79 4.23 6.05
CA VAL A 97 -4.79 5.20 7.15
C VAL A 97 -5.85 4.75 8.15
N ASP A 98 -5.48 4.72 9.43
CA ASP A 98 -6.43 4.44 10.50
C ASP A 98 -7.65 5.36 10.36
N GLU A 99 -8.84 4.77 10.39
CA GLU A 99 -10.11 5.48 10.20
C GLU A 99 -10.28 6.67 11.16
N LYS A 100 -9.70 6.58 12.36
CA LYS A 100 -9.71 7.65 13.37
C LYS A 100 -8.79 8.83 13.05
N HIS A 101 -7.88 8.65 12.09
CA HIS A 101 -6.84 9.63 11.74
C HIS A 101 -6.94 10.09 10.28
N ARG A 102 -8.03 9.78 9.59
CA ARG A 102 -8.27 10.28 8.24
C ARG A 102 -8.41 11.80 8.24
N GLY A 103 -7.94 12.45 7.17
CA GLY A 103 -7.95 13.90 7.05
C GLY A 103 -6.79 14.63 7.74
N ALA A 104 -5.87 13.89 8.39
CA ALA A 104 -4.68 14.45 9.03
C ALA A 104 -3.42 14.37 8.16
N HIS A 105 -3.57 14.29 6.84
CA HIS A 105 -2.50 14.19 5.84
C HIS A 105 -1.57 12.97 5.99
N VAL A 106 -1.99 11.94 6.71
CA VAL A 106 -1.21 10.71 6.91
C VAL A 106 -0.97 9.98 5.58
N GLY A 107 -2.03 9.84 4.77
CA GLY A 107 -1.93 9.21 3.45
C GLY A 107 -0.98 9.95 2.52
N SER A 108 -1.05 11.28 2.50
CA SER A 108 -0.17 12.12 1.69
C SER A 108 1.28 11.99 2.13
N ALA A 109 1.55 11.96 3.43
CA ALA A 109 2.91 11.80 3.97
C ALA A 109 3.50 10.42 3.59
N LEU A 110 2.70 9.35 3.69
CA LEU A 110 3.09 8.02 3.26
C LEU A 110 3.39 8.00 1.76
N TYR A 111 2.50 8.54 0.95
CA TYR A 111 2.66 8.60 -0.50
C TYR A 111 3.95 9.34 -0.91
N GLU A 112 4.19 10.52 -0.34
CA GLU A 112 5.40 11.32 -0.64
C GLU A 112 6.68 10.56 -0.26
N THR A 113 6.67 9.83 0.86
CA THR A 113 7.80 8.98 1.26
C THR A 113 8.03 7.85 0.25
N VAL A 114 6.97 7.21 -0.21
CA VAL A 114 7.04 6.15 -1.24
C VAL A 114 7.62 6.69 -2.55
N ILE A 115 7.18 7.87 -2.98
CA ILE A 115 7.70 8.51 -4.20
C ILE A 115 9.18 8.84 -4.04
N GLY A 116 9.59 9.40 -2.89
CA GLY A 116 10.99 9.67 -2.59
C GLY A 116 11.84 8.41 -2.66
N TYR A 117 11.39 7.34 -2.02
CA TYR A 117 12.06 6.04 -2.06
C TYR A 117 12.18 5.48 -3.48
N ALA A 118 11.11 5.58 -4.29
CA ALA A 118 11.14 5.15 -5.68
C ALA A 118 12.20 5.90 -6.49
N ARG A 119 12.32 7.21 -6.31
CA ARG A 119 13.35 8.02 -6.97
C ARG A 119 14.76 7.64 -6.53
N GLU A 120 14.98 7.49 -5.25
CA GLU A 120 16.28 7.11 -4.66
C GLU A 120 16.74 5.73 -5.12
N THR A 121 15.82 4.80 -5.34
CA THR A 121 16.14 3.43 -5.79
C THR A 121 16.15 3.27 -7.30
N GLY A 122 16.03 4.35 -8.06
CA GLY A 122 16.12 4.35 -9.52
C GLY A 122 14.91 3.76 -10.23
N CYS A 123 13.73 3.84 -9.63
CA CYS A 123 12.50 3.40 -10.29
C CYS A 123 12.11 4.36 -11.42
N TYR A 124 11.65 3.78 -12.52
CA TYR A 124 11.08 4.51 -13.67
C TYR A 124 9.69 5.05 -13.35
N ASN A 125 8.88 4.26 -12.66
CA ASN A 125 7.51 4.62 -12.30
C ASN A 125 7.08 4.03 -10.97
N VAL A 126 5.93 4.51 -10.49
CA VAL A 126 5.19 3.96 -9.37
C VAL A 126 3.82 3.56 -9.89
N THR A 127 3.39 2.35 -9.59
CA THR A 127 2.10 1.81 -10.03
C THR A 127 1.29 1.29 -8.86
N LEU A 128 -0.02 1.20 -9.05
CA LEU A 128 -0.92 0.56 -8.09
C LEU A 128 -2.21 0.14 -8.80
N ASN A 129 -3.00 -0.68 -8.13
CA ASN A 129 -4.34 -1.02 -8.57
C ASN A 129 -5.37 -0.47 -7.58
N VAL A 130 -6.47 0.04 -8.09
CA VAL A 130 -7.59 0.54 -7.27
C VAL A 130 -8.85 -0.23 -7.67
N TRP A 131 -9.54 -0.76 -6.67
CA TRP A 131 -10.84 -1.37 -6.88
C TRP A 131 -11.89 -0.31 -7.18
N SER A 132 -12.71 -0.51 -8.21
CA SER A 132 -13.75 0.45 -8.59
C SER A 132 -14.80 0.68 -7.50
N CYS A 133 -14.94 -0.29 -6.58
CA CYS A 133 -15.82 -0.16 -5.40
C CYS A 133 -15.22 0.73 -4.29
N ASN A 134 -14.00 1.26 -4.47
CA ASN A 134 -13.36 2.18 -3.54
C ASN A 134 -13.11 3.55 -4.20
N PRO A 135 -14.16 4.38 -4.40
CA PRO A 135 -14.01 5.66 -5.08
C PRO A 135 -13.17 6.68 -4.28
N GLY A 136 -13.10 6.54 -2.97
CA GLY A 136 -12.26 7.40 -2.13
C GLY A 136 -10.77 7.22 -2.42
N ALA A 137 -10.32 5.98 -2.57
CA ALA A 137 -8.94 5.68 -2.96
C ALA A 137 -8.63 6.22 -4.36
N MET A 138 -9.54 6.04 -5.32
CA MET A 138 -9.38 6.55 -6.68
C MET A 138 -9.15 8.07 -6.67
N LYS A 139 -10.01 8.81 -5.97
CA LYS A 139 -9.89 10.28 -5.86
C LYS A 139 -8.56 10.69 -5.22
N PHE A 140 -8.13 9.98 -4.18
CA PHE A 140 -6.86 10.25 -3.51
C PHE A 140 -5.69 10.11 -4.50
N TYR A 141 -5.62 9.02 -5.25
CA TYR A 141 -4.52 8.80 -6.19
C TYR A 141 -4.57 9.72 -7.41
N GLU A 142 -5.74 10.04 -7.92
CA GLU A 142 -5.90 11.06 -8.97
C GLU A 142 -5.37 12.42 -8.50
N LYS A 143 -5.67 12.80 -7.27
CA LYS A 143 -5.18 14.03 -6.65
C LYS A 143 -3.66 14.03 -6.47
N CYS A 144 -3.07 12.86 -6.27
CA CYS A 144 -1.62 12.69 -6.23
C CYS A 144 -0.95 12.77 -7.62
N GLY A 145 -1.74 12.82 -8.70
CA GLY A 145 -1.24 12.94 -10.06
C GLY A 145 -1.09 11.60 -10.80
N LEU A 146 -1.62 10.50 -10.27
CA LEU A 146 -1.62 9.24 -10.98
C LEU A 146 -2.68 9.24 -12.08
N ILE A 147 -2.37 8.56 -13.18
CA ILE A 147 -3.27 8.40 -14.32
C ILE A 147 -3.47 6.91 -14.59
N PRO A 148 -4.61 6.51 -15.17
CA PRO A 148 -4.82 5.12 -15.52
C PRO A 148 -3.74 4.59 -16.48
N GLN A 149 -3.15 3.44 -16.13
CA GLN A 149 -2.17 2.74 -16.95
C GLN A 149 -2.82 1.58 -17.72
N LYS A 150 -3.71 0.84 -17.03
CA LYS A 150 -4.45 -0.30 -17.58
C LYS A 150 -5.77 -0.42 -16.87
N ILE A 151 -6.70 -1.16 -17.46
CA ILE A 151 -8.03 -1.37 -16.89
C ILE A 151 -8.29 -2.87 -16.81
N GLY A 152 -8.56 -3.36 -15.61
CA GLY A 152 -9.08 -4.71 -15.38
C GLY A 152 -10.59 -4.73 -15.61
N MET A 153 -11.08 -5.74 -16.31
CA MET A 153 -12.51 -5.88 -16.60
C MET A 153 -12.98 -7.28 -16.20
N GLU A 154 -14.22 -7.39 -15.77
CA GLU A 154 -14.83 -8.69 -15.44
C GLU A 154 -16.22 -8.82 -16.04
N LYS A 155 -16.65 -10.07 -16.18
CA LYS A 155 -18.03 -10.44 -16.46
C LYS A 155 -18.42 -11.54 -15.50
N ILE A 156 -19.45 -11.29 -14.68
CA ILE A 156 -20.02 -12.32 -13.80
C ILE A 156 -20.92 -13.23 -14.65
N LEU A 157 -20.73 -14.56 -14.51
CA LEU A 157 -21.45 -15.59 -15.30
C LEU A 157 -22.71 -16.08 -14.59
#